data_e4a92ae855f49a851918e36a0b505b3e
#
_entry.id   e4a92ae855f49a851918e36a0b505b3e
#
_cell.length_a   1.000
_cell.length_b   1.000
_cell.length_c   1.000
_cell.angle_alpha   90.00
_cell.angle_beta   90.00
_cell.angle_gamma   90.00
#
_symmetry.space_group_name_H-M   'P 1'
#
loop_
_entity.id
_entity.type
_entity.pdbx_description
1 polymer ?
#
loop_
_entity_poly.entity_id
_entity_poly.type
_entity_poly.pdbx_seq_one_letter_code
_entity_poly.pdbx_strand_id
1 'polypeptide(L)'
;DGYAKHDFAAGMIWNGDALRARLRRTELRFGFPKEGFPIWMDNAAILADARNVANARLFLDFIMAPENAAMLSAFTHYANGIRRDQQALPPEMATAPELVEPDEIASAAVGFLMPLASS
;
A
#
# COMPACT_ATOMS: atom_id res chain seq x y z
N ASP A 1 -3.08 16.03 -9.85
CA ASP A 1 -4.36 15.52 -9.32
C ASP A 1 -5.51 15.71 -10.34
N GLY A 2 -5.24 15.38 -11.61
CA GLY A 2 -6.17 15.57 -12.74
C GLY A 2 -7.44 14.74 -12.62
N TYR A 3 -7.38 13.55 -12.01
CA TYR A 3 -8.57 12.72 -11.78
C TYR A 3 -9.62 13.39 -10.89
N ALA A 4 -9.17 14.10 -9.87
CA ALA A 4 -10.08 14.84 -8.98
C ALA A 4 -10.66 16.10 -9.63
N LYS A 5 -10.06 16.59 -10.72
CA LYS A 5 -10.46 17.81 -11.43
C LYS A 5 -11.23 17.56 -12.74
N HIS A 6 -11.58 16.32 -13.06
CA HIS A 6 -12.20 15.93 -14.34
C HIS A 6 -11.34 16.13 -15.61
N ASP A 7 -10.01 16.18 -15.44
CA ASP A 7 -9.11 16.37 -16.59
C ASP A 7 -8.98 15.07 -17.42
N PHE A 8 -9.30 13.91 -16.84
CA PHE A 8 -9.17 12.59 -17.46
C PHE A 8 -10.44 11.76 -17.26
N ALA A 9 -10.83 11.01 -18.29
CA ALA A 9 -11.93 10.03 -18.22
C ALA A 9 -11.49 8.70 -17.62
N ALA A 10 -10.25 8.28 -17.89
CA ALA A 10 -9.64 7.06 -17.37
C ALA A 10 -8.11 7.17 -17.40
N GLY A 11 -7.41 6.36 -16.61
CA GLY A 11 -5.96 6.31 -16.64
C GLY A 11 -5.39 5.40 -15.55
N MET A 12 -4.09 5.18 -15.61
CA MET A 12 -3.35 4.42 -14.61
C MET A 12 -3.06 5.28 -13.38
N ILE A 13 -3.23 4.70 -12.21
CA ILE A 13 -3.01 5.39 -10.93
C ILE A 13 -2.61 4.35 -9.86
N TRP A 14 -1.80 4.75 -8.91
CA TRP A 14 -1.50 3.94 -7.74
C TRP A 14 -2.73 3.76 -6.85
N ASN A 15 -2.90 2.59 -6.28
CA ASN A 15 -4.08 2.26 -5.48
C ASN A 15 -4.32 3.22 -4.30
N GLY A 16 -3.29 3.63 -3.55
CA GLY A 16 -3.42 4.62 -2.47
C GLY A 16 -3.83 6.01 -2.98
N ASP A 17 -3.32 6.44 -4.14
CA ASP A 17 -3.75 7.69 -4.77
C ASP A 17 -5.17 7.60 -5.33
N ALA A 18 -5.57 6.42 -5.82
CA ALA A 18 -6.93 6.16 -6.26
C ALA A 18 -7.92 6.29 -5.10
N LEU A 19 -7.61 5.67 -3.94
CA LEU A 19 -8.42 5.82 -2.73
C LEU A 19 -8.53 7.29 -2.31
N ARG A 20 -7.42 8.02 -2.27
CA ARG A 20 -7.40 9.45 -1.92
C ARG A 20 -8.22 10.29 -2.90
N ALA A 21 -8.18 9.98 -4.19
CA ALA A 21 -8.99 10.66 -5.19
C ALA A 21 -10.49 10.32 -5.04
N ARG A 22 -10.83 9.04 -4.79
CA ARG A 22 -12.21 8.59 -4.58
C ARG A 22 -12.84 9.16 -3.31
N LEU A 23 -12.09 9.36 -2.24
CA LEU A 23 -12.58 10.04 -1.04
C LEU A 23 -12.99 11.51 -1.29
N ARG A 24 -12.42 12.14 -2.32
CA ARG A 24 -12.80 13.49 -2.77
C ARG A 24 -13.89 13.48 -3.83
N ARG A 25 -14.00 12.39 -4.59
CA ARG A 25 -14.94 12.20 -5.70
C ARG A 25 -15.46 10.78 -5.72
N THR A 26 -16.65 10.61 -5.17
CA THR A 26 -17.28 9.31 -4.97
C THR A 26 -17.70 8.61 -6.28
N GLU A 27 -17.74 9.35 -7.39
CA GLU A 27 -18.04 8.81 -8.73
C GLU A 27 -16.88 8.02 -9.33
N LEU A 28 -15.64 8.26 -8.85
CA LEU A 28 -14.49 7.52 -9.34
C LEU A 28 -14.63 6.03 -9.03
N ARG A 29 -14.23 5.22 -9.98
CA ARG A 29 -14.16 3.76 -9.84
C ARG A 29 -12.72 3.31 -10.04
N PHE A 30 -12.31 2.37 -9.20
CA PHE A 30 -11.02 1.71 -9.31
C PHE A 30 -11.24 0.26 -9.71
N GLY A 31 -10.36 -0.29 -10.52
CA GLY A 31 -10.40 -1.68 -10.91
C GLY A 31 -9.01 -2.18 -11.31
N PHE A 32 -8.79 -3.47 -11.15
CA PHE A 32 -7.59 -4.13 -11.58
C PHE A 32 -7.75 -4.65 -13.02
N PRO A 33 -6.75 -4.46 -13.91
CA PRO A 33 -6.79 -5.01 -15.27
C PRO A 33 -6.78 -6.53 -15.24
N LYS A 34 -7.52 -7.16 -16.17
CA LYS A 34 -7.54 -8.64 -16.32
C LYS A 34 -6.21 -9.19 -16.83
N GLU A 35 -5.45 -8.38 -17.53
CA GLU A 35 -4.14 -8.70 -18.08
C GLU A 35 -3.04 -8.79 -17.02
N GLY A 36 -3.36 -8.40 -15.80
CA GLY A 36 -2.42 -8.33 -14.68
C GLY A 36 -2.05 -6.90 -14.32
N PHE A 37 -1.43 -6.74 -13.17
CA PHE A 37 -0.99 -5.45 -12.65
C PHE A 37 0.27 -5.62 -11.81
N PRO A 38 1.14 -4.61 -11.73
CA PRO A 38 2.33 -4.69 -10.89
C PRO A 38 1.94 -4.57 -9.42
N ILE A 39 2.57 -5.42 -8.59
CA ILE A 39 2.55 -5.28 -7.14
C ILE A 39 3.97 -5.11 -6.62
N TRP A 40 4.10 -4.41 -5.51
CA TRP A 40 5.37 -4.30 -4.79
C TRP A 40 5.09 -4.22 -3.30
N MET A 41 6.12 -4.44 -2.53
CA MET A 41 6.10 -4.31 -1.08
C MET A 41 7.34 -3.57 -0.64
N ASP A 42 7.15 -2.46 0.06
CA ASP A 42 8.24 -1.74 0.70
C ASP A 42 8.74 -2.54 1.89
N ASN A 43 10.05 -2.63 2.03
CA ASN A 43 10.71 -3.36 3.08
C ASN A 43 11.69 -2.46 3.81
N ALA A 44 11.78 -2.62 5.12
CA ALA A 44 12.83 -2.01 5.93
C ALA A 44 13.83 -3.09 6.36
N ALA A 45 15.12 -2.80 6.26
CA ALA A 45 16.19 -3.72 6.61
C ALA A 45 17.27 -3.01 7.44
N ILE A 46 17.89 -3.77 8.33
CA ILE A 46 19.07 -3.32 9.08
C ILE A 46 20.31 -3.79 8.30
N LEU A 47 21.17 -2.85 7.93
CA LEU A 47 22.41 -3.15 7.23
C LEU A 47 23.34 -4.01 8.10
N ALA A 48 24.13 -4.88 7.48
CA ALA A 48 25.02 -5.81 8.19
C ALA A 48 26.08 -5.09 9.03
N ASP A 49 26.51 -3.90 8.59
CA ASP A 49 27.51 -3.05 9.25
C ASP A 49 26.89 -1.90 10.06
N ALA A 50 25.59 -1.96 10.34
CA ALA A 50 24.91 -0.92 11.11
C ALA A 50 25.54 -0.75 12.51
N ARG A 51 25.88 0.49 12.85
CA ARG A 51 26.54 0.80 14.13
C ARG A 51 25.60 0.75 15.33
N ASN A 52 24.30 0.90 15.11
CA ASN A 52 23.31 0.99 16.18
C ASN A 52 22.11 0.06 15.93
N VAL A 53 22.41 -1.24 15.86
CA VAL A 53 21.43 -2.30 15.57
C VAL A 53 20.30 -2.32 16.61
N ALA A 54 20.61 -2.06 17.89
CA ALA A 54 19.61 -2.08 18.96
C ALA A 54 18.52 -1.01 18.72
N ASN A 55 18.90 0.22 18.43
CA ASN A 55 17.93 1.29 18.14
C ASN A 55 17.21 1.07 16.81
N ALA A 56 17.87 0.50 15.81
CA ALA A 56 17.23 0.15 14.55
C ALA A 56 16.12 -0.89 14.76
N ARG A 57 16.35 -1.89 15.61
CA ARG A 57 15.30 -2.86 15.99
C ARG A 57 14.13 -2.20 16.71
N LEU A 58 14.42 -1.36 17.72
CA LEU A 58 13.37 -0.61 18.42
C LEU A 58 12.52 0.24 17.47
N PHE A 59 13.16 0.87 16.48
CA PHE A 59 12.43 1.63 15.45
C PHE A 59 11.54 0.71 14.60
N LEU A 60 12.06 -0.43 14.14
CA LEU A 60 11.26 -1.38 13.36
C LEU A 60 10.08 -1.94 14.18
N ASP A 61 10.32 -2.31 15.43
CA ASP A 61 9.27 -2.78 16.33
C ASP A 61 8.19 -1.69 16.53
N PHE A 62 8.60 -0.43 16.65
CA PHE A 62 7.68 0.70 16.79
C PHE A 62 6.82 0.88 15.54
N ILE A 63 7.40 0.93 14.35
CA ILE A 63 6.62 1.15 13.12
C ILE A 63 5.76 -0.05 12.74
N MET A 64 6.13 -1.26 13.20
CA MET A 64 5.37 -2.49 12.96
C MET A 64 4.35 -2.79 14.06
N ALA A 65 4.29 -2.01 15.13
CA ALA A 65 3.21 -2.14 16.11
C ALA A 65 1.86 -1.88 15.41
N PRO A 66 0.83 -2.72 15.66
CA PRO A 66 -0.43 -2.66 14.90
C PRO A 66 -1.08 -1.26 14.87
N GLU A 67 -1.06 -0.55 15.99
CA GLU A 67 -1.60 0.80 16.11
C GLU A 67 -0.79 1.82 15.28
N ASN A 68 0.53 1.72 15.25
CA ASN A 68 1.40 2.62 14.49
C ASN A 68 1.32 2.33 12.99
N ALA A 69 1.27 1.05 12.62
CA ALA A 69 1.07 0.63 11.24
C ALA A 69 -0.30 1.10 10.71
N ALA A 70 -1.37 1.01 11.52
CA ALA A 70 -2.69 1.54 11.15
C ALA A 70 -2.68 3.05 10.95
N MET A 71 -1.99 3.81 11.82
CA MET A 71 -1.83 5.27 11.64
C MET A 71 -1.07 5.61 10.36
N LEU A 72 -0.02 4.86 10.05
CA LEU A 72 0.74 5.05 8.82
C LEU A 72 -0.13 4.78 7.58
N SER A 73 -0.91 3.70 7.61
CA SER A 73 -1.87 3.40 6.54
C SER A 73 -2.93 4.48 6.39
N ALA A 74 -3.48 4.98 7.48
CA ALA A 74 -4.46 6.08 7.46
C ALA A 74 -3.89 7.35 6.82
N PHE A 75 -2.62 7.64 7.07
CA PHE A 75 -1.93 8.79 6.47
C PHE A 75 -1.59 8.59 4.99
N THR A 76 -1.05 7.44 4.65
CA THR A 76 -0.55 7.15 3.29
C THR A 76 -1.63 6.65 2.34
N HIS A 77 -2.72 6.08 2.85
CA HIS A 77 -3.79 5.39 2.13
C HIS A 77 -3.31 4.10 1.43
N TYR A 78 -2.21 3.51 1.89
CA TYR A 78 -1.72 2.21 1.42
C TYR A 78 -1.93 1.13 2.48
N ALA A 79 -2.07 -0.11 2.03
CA ALA A 79 -2.04 -1.26 2.92
C ALA A 79 -0.66 -1.40 3.59
N ASN A 80 -0.63 -2.08 4.72
CA ASN A 80 0.60 -2.42 5.44
C ASN A 80 0.72 -3.94 5.63
N GLY A 81 1.84 -4.40 6.18
CA GLY A 81 2.14 -5.81 6.39
C GLY A 81 1.47 -6.44 7.63
N ILE A 82 0.67 -5.71 8.39
CA ILE A 82 0.00 -6.23 9.58
C ILE A 82 -1.32 -6.89 9.18
N ARG A 83 -1.61 -8.05 9.77
CA ARG A 83 -2.87 -8.74 9.54
C ARG A 83 -4.07 -7.85 9.91
N ARG A 84 -5.11 -7.88 9.08
CA ARG A 84 -6.30 -7.03 9.26
C ARG A 84 -7.00 -7.24 10.60
N ASP A 85 -7.00 -8.47 11.10
CA ASP A 85 -7.61 -8.83 12.40
C ASP A 85 -6.80 -8.34 13.60
N GLN A 86 -5.59 -7.83 13.39
CA GLN A 86 -4.68 -7.34 14.43
C GLN A 86 -4.58 -5.82 14.48
N GLN A 87 -5.31 -5.10 13.61
CA GLN A 87 -5.24 -3.64 13.53
C GLN A 87 -6.62 -3.02 13.29
N ALA A 88 -6.80 -1.80 13.79
CA ALA A 88 -8.00 -1.00 13.55
C ALA A 88 -7.74 -0.01 12.40
N LEU A 89 -8.12 -0.37 11.20
CA LEU A 89 -8.09 0.55 10.05
C LEU A 89 -9.31 1.46 10.04
N PRO A 90 -9.20 2.71 9.53
CA PRO A 90 -10.36 3.55 9.26
C PRO A 90 -11.42 2.82 8.41
N PRO A 91 -12.72 3.03 8.66
CA PRO A 91 -13.78 2.32 7.93
C PRO A 91 -13.69 2.46 6.42
N GLU A 92 -13.31 3.64 5.93
CA GLU A 92 -13.11 3.94 4.51
C GLU A 92 -11.97 3.12 3.87
N MET A 93 -11.02 2.63 4.67
CA MET A 93 -9.93 1.78 4.23
C MET A 93 -10.26 0.30 4.38
N ALA A 94 -11.01 -0.07 5.41
CA ALA A 94 -11.32 -1.46 5.72
C ALA A 94 -12.09 -2.17 4.57
N THR A 95 -12.88 -1.41 3.82
CA THR A 95 -13.71 -1.89 2.70
C THR A 95 -13.32 -1.28 1.35
N ALA A 96 -12.20 -0.56 1.28
CA ALA A 96 -11.77 0.11 0.06
C ALA A 96 -11.41 -0.91 -1.02
N PRO A 97 -12.04 -0.87 -2.21
CA PRO A 97 -11.71 -1.79 -3.30
C PRO A 97 -10.26 -1.66 -3.77
N GLU A 98 -9.64 -0.51 -3.56
CA GLU A 98 -8.23 -0.26 -3.86
C GLU A 98 -7.27 -1.07 -2.96
N LEU A 99 -7.71 -1.45 -1.75
CA LEU A 99 -6.90 -2.11 -0.73
C LEU A 99 -7.36 -3.55 -0.44
N VAL A 100 -8.53 -3.93 -0.94
CA VAL A 100 -9.04 -5.30 -0.85
C VAL A 100 -8.61 -6.03 -2.10
N GLU A 101 -7.78 -7.04 -1.92
CA GLU A 101 -7.36 -7.92 -2.99
C GLU A 101 -8.29 -9.14 -2.98
N PRO A 102 -9.20 -9.28 -3.95
CA PRO A 102 -9.96 -10.51 -4.09
C PRO A 102 -9.02 -11.66 -4.45
N ASP A 103 -9.24 -12.86 -3.90
CA ASP A 103 -8.41 -14.04 -4.14
C ASP A 103 -8.19 -14.32 -5.64
N GLU A 104 -9.21 -14.05 -6.46
CA GLU A 104 -9.16 -14.17 -7.93
C GLU A 104 -8.18 -13.19 -8.58
N ILE A 105 -7.95 -12.04 -7.97
CA ILE A 105 -7.06 -10.99 -8.50
C ILE A 105 -5.63 -11.22 -8.03
N ALA A 106 -5.42 -11.77 -6.84
CA ALA A 106 -4.10 -12.10 -6.33
C ALA A 106 -3.33 -13.02 -7.28
N SER A 107 -4.03 -13.95 -7.95
CA SER A 107 -3.43 -14.86 -8.94
C SER A 107 -3.00 -14.17 -10.25
N ALA A 108 -3.59 -13.02 -10.58
CA ALA A 108 -3.24 -12.22 -11.76
C ALA A 108 -2.18 -11.14 -11.47
N ALA A 109 -1.82 -10.95 -10.21
CA ALA A 109 -0.81 -9.98 -9.81
C ALA A 109 0.59 -10.42 -10.29
N VAL A 110 1.32 -9.48 -10.88
CA VAL A 110 2.71 -9.69 -11.30
C VAL A 110 3.64 -8.97 -10.33
N GLY A 111 4.41 -9.73 -9.56
CA GLY A 111 5.42 -9.19 -8.68
C GLY A 111 6.59 -8.60 -9.48
N PHE A 112 6.95 -7.35 -9.20
CA PHE A 112 8.12 -6.71 -9.76
C PHE A 112 9.28 -6.81 -8.75
N LEU A 113 10.13 -7.81 -8.92
CA LEU A 113 11.41 -7.90 -8.20
C LEU A 113 12.45 -7.14 -9.02
N MET A 114 12.90 -6.00 -8.54
CA MET A 114 14.12 -5.40 -9.05
C MET A 114 15.31 -6.28 -8.64
N PRO A 115 16.14 -6.76 -9.60
CA PRO A 115 17.36 -7.46 -9.22
C PRO A 115 18.23 -6.49 -8.41
N LEU A 116 18.64 -6.92 -7.20
CA LEU A 116 19.69 -6.23 -6.47
C LEU A 116 20.92 -6.19 -7.36
N ALA A 117 21.39 -4.99 -7.68
CA ALA A 117 22.67 -4.84 -8.37
C ALA A 117 23.73 -5.55 -7.51
N SER A 118 24.32 -6.61 -8.03
CA SER A 118 25.48 -7.26 -7.41
C SER A 118 26.64 -6.26 -7.44
N SER A 119 27.00 -5.73 -6.28
CA SER A 119 28.26 -5.01 -6.07
C SER A 119 29.46 -5.92 -6.23
#